data_26f6955d4c48c9e2e7b1f9761fcedd93
#
_entry.id   26f6955d4c48c9e2e7b1f9761fcedd93
#
_cell.length_a   1.000
_cell.length_b   1.000
_cell.length_c   1.000
_cell.angle_alpha   90.00
_cell.angle_beta   90.00
_cell.angle_gamma   90.00
#
_symmetry.space_group_name_H-M   'P 1'
#
loop_
_entity.id
_entity.type
_entity.pdbx_description
1 polymer ?
#
loop_
_entity_poly.entity_id
_entity_poly.type
_entity_poly.pdbx_seq_one_letter_code
_entity_poly.pdbx_strand_id
1 'polypeptide(L)'
;MSRRGHSEQDTAFVHPVDITPLTFLDYPKKAACILWYRGCNLRCPYCYNPDLALSKNRGEVDEMAFLKERAGFLDAVVLSGGESTLVPNLPELCRRIKKLGYLIKVDTNGSNPHVLKDLLRDGLIDYVAMDHKMPARRSWKLAGRGGTLFERFSESLKLLKAAGLPFEIRTTVHPALLDEADILEMVREAKELGYSGTYYLQFFFQTEHTIGNMRPPTRRYDRSLLDKHAPLSIGYRNFPEDRGK
;
A
#
# COMPACT_ATOMS: atom_id res chain seq x y z
N MET A 1 -34.61 35.57 20.94
CA MET A 1 -33.25 35.50 20.34
C MET A 1 -32.67 34.15 20.65
N SER A 2 -32.85 33.20 19.72
CA SER A 2 -32.40 31.81 19.86
C SER A 2 -31.00 31.68 19.26
N ARG A 3 -30.01 31.40 20.08
CA ARG A 3 -28.65 31.01 19.61
C ARG A 3 -28.72 29.59 19.07
N ARG A 4 -28.61 29.46 17.76
CA ARG A 4 -28.39 28.16 17.12
C ARG A 4 -27.01 27.67 17.52
N GLY A 5 -26.98 26.54 18.24
CA GLY A 5 -25.75 25.80 18.51
C GLY A 5 -25.14 25.33 17.20
N HIS A 6 -23.91 25.74 16.94
CA HIS A 6 -23.08 25.13 15.93
C HIS A 6 -22.70 23.75 16.46
N SER A 7 -23.15 22.71 15.77
CA SER A 7 -22.64 21.35 15.97
C SER A 7 -21.22 21.28 15.43
N GLU A 8 -20.25 21.34 16.34
CA GLU A 8 -18.90 20.86 16.10
C GLU A 8 -18.98 19.36 15.81
N GLN A 9 -18.90 18.95 14.54
CA GLN A 9 -18.45 17.61 14.10
C GLN A 9 -18.63 17.41 12.59
N ASP A 10 -18.33 18.42 11.76
CA ASP A 10 -18.09 18.18 10.33
C ASP A 10 -16.58 18.25 10.06
N THR A 11 -15.81 17.30 10.61
CA THR A 11 -14.49 16.99 10.06
C THR A 11 -14.75 16.38 8.70
N ALA A 12 -14.69 17.21 7.68
CA ALA A 12 -15.03 16.86 6.30
C ALA A 12 -14.35 15.56 5.90
N PHE A 13 -15.14 14.53 5.57
CA PHE A 13 -14.63 13.28 5.00
C PHE A 13 -13.76 13.59 3.80
N VAL A 14 -12.65 12.87 3.67
CA VAL A 14 -11.79 12.95 2.49
C VAL A 14 -12.23 11.86 1.54
N HIS A 15 -12.84 12.27 0.44
CA HIS A 15 -13.25 11.37 -0.63
C HIS A 15 -12.08 10.92 -1.49
N PRO A 16 -12.16 9.75 -2.14
CA PRO A 16 -11.20 9.34 -3.15
C PRO A 16 -11.28 10.26 -4.37
N VAL A 17 -10.20 10.33 -5.11
CA VAL A 17 -10.13 11.11 -6.35
C VAL A 17 -10.57 10.31 -7.56
N ASP A 18 -10.51 8.99 -7.44
CA ASP A 18 -10.88 8.06 -8.50
C ASP A 18 -11.26 6.70 -7.91
N ILE A 19 -12.02 5.93 -8.67
CA ILE A 19 -12.40 4.55 -8.36
C ILE A 19 -12.08 3.65 -9.55
N THR A 20 -11.26 2.64 -9.35
CA THR A 20 -11.23 1.50 -10.28
C THR A 20 -12.44 0.61 -9.95
N PRO A 21 -13.45 0.54 -10.84
CA PRO A 21 -14.75 -0.03 -10.46
C PRO A 21 -14.74 -1.54 -10.28
N LEU A 22 -13.77 -2.24 -10.89
CA LEU A 22 -13.61 -3.70 -10.80
C LEU A 22 -12.16 -4.10 -11.03
N THR A 23 -11.65 -4.95 -10.17
CA THR A 23 -10.37 -5.64 -10.32
C THR A 23 -10.45 -7.05 -9.74
N PHE A 24 -9.72 -7.99 -10.35
CA PHE A 24 -9.50 -9.34 -9.84
C PHE A 24 -8.05 -9.59 -9.39
N LEU A 25 -7.20 -8.55 -9.47
CA LEU A 25 -5.77 -8.64 -9.20
C LEU A 25 -5.38 -8.07 -7.84
N ASP A 26 -6.14 -7.08 -7.36
CA ASP A 26 -5.71 -6.25 -6.23
C ASP A 26 -6.16 -6.78 -4.86
N TYR A 27 -7.14 -7.69 -4.83
CA TYR A 27 -7.49 -8.45 -3.62
C TYR A 27 -7.42 -9.95 -3.93
N PRO A 28 -6.65 -10.76 -3.16
CA PRO A 28 -6.49 -12.19 -3.46
C PRO A 28 -7.83 -12.93 -3.54
N LYS A 29 -8.13 -13.51 -4.72
CA LYS A 29 -9.31 -14.35 -5.00
C LYS A 29 -10.67 -13.65 -4.78
N LYS A 30 -10.74 -12.33 -4.91
CA LYS A 30 -11.94 -11.53 -4.72
C LYS A 30 -12.15 -10.57 -5.87
N ALA A 31 -13.43 -10.36 -6.22
CA ALA A 31 -13.83 -9.23 -7.04
C ALA A 31 -13.82 -7.98 -6.17
N ALA A 32 -13.00 -7.00 -6.50
CA ALA A 32 -12.83 -5.80 -5.68
C ALA A 32 -12.91 -4.52 -6.52
N CYS A 33 -13.17 -3.40 -5.87
CA CYS A 33 -12.86 -2.08 -6.41
C CYS A 33 -11.65 -1.48 -5.68
N ILE A 34 -11.04 -0.44 -6.28
CA ILE A 34 -9.96 0.31 -5.65
C ILE A 34 -10.43 1.75 -5.46
N LEU A 35 -10.32 2.26 -4.25
CA LEU A 35 -10.52 3.67 -3.93
C LEU A 35 -9.15 4.36 -3.88
N TRP A 36 -8.94 5.34 -4.76
CA TRP A 36 -7.66 6.03 -4.92
C TRP A 36 -7.64 7.33 -4.14
N TYR A 37 -6.80 7.42 -3.10
CA TYR A 37 -6.63 8.60 -2.26
C TYR A 37 -5.35 9.36 -2.59
N ARG A 38 -5.37 10.68 -2.47
CA ARG A 38 -4.22 11.57 -2.65
C ARG A 38 -3.41 11.73 -1.37
N GLY A 39 -2.15 12.13 -1.58
CA GLY A 39 -1.20 12.41 -0.51
C GLY A 39 -0.35 11.21 -0.15
N CYS A 40 0.95 11.42 -0.08
CA CYS A 40 1.92 10.42 0.38
C CYS A 40 3.00 11.14 1.19
N ASN A 41 3.49 10.49 2.22
CA ASN A 41 4.60 10.97 3.04
C ASN A 41 5.97 10.56 2.51
N LEU A 42 6.03 9.75 1.44
CA LEU A 42 7.27 9.34 0.78
C LEU A 42 7.41 9.97 -0.60
N ARG A 43 8.66 9.98 -1.10
CA ARG A 43 9.01 10.47 -2.44
C ARG A 43 9.81 9.42 -3.19
N CYS A 44 9.15 8.27 -3.45
CA CYS A 44 9.75 7.15 -4.16
C CYS A 44 10.03 7.54 -5.60
N PRO A 45 11.27 7.48 -6.10
CA PRO A 45 11.59 7.90 -7.47
C PRO A 45 10.78 7.15 -8.53
N TYR A 46 10.48 5.88 -8.28
CA TYR A 46 9.70 5.01 -9.16
C TYR A 46 8.17 5.16 -9.05
N CYS A 47 7.68 6.09 -8.22
CA CYS A 47 6.24 6.29 -8.09
C CYS A 47 5.65 6.72 -9.44
N TYR A 48 4.81 5.87 -10.02
CA TYR A 48 4.15 6.09 -11.31
C TYR A 48 2.83 6.87 -11.20
N ASN A 49 2.43 7.23 -9.98
CA ASN A 49 1.28 8.09 -9.70
C ASN A 49 1.74 9.38 -9.00
N PRO A 50 2.56 10.24 -9.66
CA PRO A 50 3.06 11.47 -9.04
C PRO A 50 1.93 12.39 -8.60
N ASP A 51 0.86 12.49 -9.39
CA ASP A 51 -0.29 13.33 -9.09
C ASP A 51 -1.04 12.88 -7.83
N LEU A 52 -1.15 11.58 -7.60
CA LEU A 52 -1.71 11.06 -6.35
C LEU A 52 -0.78 11.32 -5.17
N ALA A 53 0.52 11.10 -5.34
CA ALA A 53 1.48 11.20 -4.24
C ALA A 53 1.76 12.64 -3.81
N LEU A 54 1.82 13.58 -4.76
CA LEU A 54 2.24 14.97 -4.53
C LEU A 54 1.08 15.93 -4.25
N SER A 55 -0.12 15.63 -4.74
CA SER A 55 -1.29 16.49 -4.57
C SER A 55 -1.82 16.43 -3.14
N LYS A 56 -2.32 17.57 -2.67
CA LYS A 56 -3.03 17.72 -1.40
C LYS A 56 -4.53 17.97 -1.58
N ASN A 57 -4.99 18.07 -2.82
CA ASN A 57 -6.40 18.33 -3.09
C ASN A 57 -7.25 17.12 -2.69
N ARG A 58 -8.41 17.39 -2.13
CA ARG A 58 -9.37 16.34 -1.77
C ARG A 58 -10.04 15.80 -3.02
N GLY A 59 -10.43 14.53 -3.02
CA GLY A 59 -11.29 13.96 -4.02
C GLY A 59 -12.75 14.39 -3.82
N GLU A 60 -13.56 14.17 -4.85
CA GLU A 60 -14.98 14.54 -4.86
C GLU A 60 -15.88 13.34 -5.20
N VAL A 61 -15.28 12.16 -5.36
CA VAL A 61 -16.03 10.95 -5.74
C VAL A 61 -16.77 10.40 -4.54
N ASP A 62 -18.09 10.29 -4.62
CA ASP A 62 -18.92 9.68 -3.56
C ASP A 62 -18.76 8.15 -3.57
N GLU A 63 -17.76 7.67 -2.82
CA GLU A 63 -17.46 6.25 -2.67
C GLU A 63 -18.61 5.48 -2.03
N MET A 64 -19.38 6.12 -1.15
CA MET A 64 -20.47 5.44 -0.47
C MET A 64 -21.68 5.23 -1.35
N ALA A 65 -21.97 6.16 -2.25
CA ALA A 65 -23.01 5.97 -3.29
C ALA A 65 -22.60 4.84 -4.24
N PHE A 66 -21.35 4.87 -4.74
CA PHE A 66 -20.82 3.81 -5.61
C PHE A 66 -20.88 2.42 -4.93
N LEU A 67 -20.43 2.32 -3.68
CA LEU A 67 -20.40 1.03 -2.98
C LEU A 67 -21.81 0.48 -2.71
N LYS A 68 -22.80 1.34 -2.42
CA LYS A 68 -24.18 0.90 -2.26
C LYS A 68 -24.76 0.31 -3.56
N GLU A 69 -24.47 0.93 -4.70
CA GLU A 69 -24.90 0.45 -6.01
C GLU A 69 -24.25 -0.88 -6.41
N ARG A 70 -23.06 -1.16 -5.88
CA ARG A 70 -22.27 -2.37 -6.16
C ARG A 70 -22.41 -3.48 -5.10
N ALA A 71 -23.27 -3.27 -4.11
CA ALA A 71 -23.51 -4.29 -3.08
C ALA A 71 -24.02 -5.60 -3.72
N GLY A 72 -23.38 -6.71 -3.36
CA GLY A 72 -23.66 -8.03 -3.93
C GLY A 72 -22.93 -8.36 -5.24
N PHE A 73 -22.29 -7.39 -5.91
CA PHE A 73 -21.47 -7.62 -7.10
C PHE A 73 -19.98 -7.65 -6.82
N LEU A 74 -19.55 -6.93 -5.79
CA LEU A 74 -18.15 -6.89 -5.35
C LEU A 74 -18.05 -7.54 -3.97
N ASP A 75 -16.94 -8.25 -3.73
CA ASP A 75 -16.61 -8.85 -2.44
C ASP A 75 -15.86 -7.88 -1.53
N ALA A 76 -15.05 -7.00 -2.12
CA ALA A 76 -14.05 -6.25 -1.38
C ALA A 76 -13.79 -4.85 -1.91
N VAL A 77 -13.21 -4.03 -1.03
CA VAL A 77 -12.72 -2.68 -1.32
C VAL A 77 -11.23 -2.63 -0.99
N VAL A 78 -10.42 -2.13 -1.92
CA VAL A 78 -8.99 -1.85 -1.72
C VAL A 78 -8.82 -0.35 -1.50
N LEU A 79 -8.24 0.02 -0.38
CA LEU A 79 -7.87 1.41 -0.06
C LEU A 79 -6.42 1.62 -0.49
N SER A 80 -6.19 2.44 -1.50
CA SER A 80 -4.90 2.63 -2.15
C SER A 80 -4.69 4.10 -2.58
N GLY A 81 -3.61 4.39 -3.33
CA GLY A 81 -3.33 5.73 -3.84
C GLY A 81 -1.92 6.21 -3.51
N GLY A 82 -1.80 7.34 -2.81
CA GLY A 82 -0.53 7.81 -2.26
C GLY A 82 -0.10 6.96 -1.07
N GLU A 83 -0.62 7.27 0.11
CA GLU A 83 -0.52 6.45 1.33
C GLU A 83 -1.87 6.44 2.01
N SER A 84 -2.56 5.30 1.98
CA SER A 84 -3.95 5.18 2.45
C SER A 84 -4.10 5.44 3.95
N THR A 85 -3.07 5.15 4.75
CA THR A 85 -3.09 5.40 6.19
C THR A 85 -2.97 6.90 6.57
N LEU A 86 -2.79 7.79 5.59
CA LEU A 86 -2.87 9.25 5.78
C LEU A 86 -4.30 9.80 5.60
N VAL A 87 -5.24 8.97 5.16
CA VAL A 87 -6.64 9.40 5.01
C VAL A 87 -7.21 9.77 6.37
N PRO A 88 -7.64 11.02 6.57
CA PRO A 88 -8.30 11.42 7.80
C PRO A 88 -9.53 10.56 8.08
N ASN A 89 -9.75 10.21 9.35
CA ASN A 89 -10.90 9.39 9.77
C ASN A 89 -11.00 8.02 9.07
N LEU A 90 -9.87 7.44 8.64
CA LEU A 90 -9.82 6.13 7.99
C LEU A 90 -10.58 5.03 8.78
N PRO A 91 -10.50 4.93 10.12
CA PRO A 91 -11.29 3.95 10.87
C PRO A 91 -12.80 4.12 10.69
N GLU A 92 -13.29 5.35 10.63
CA GLU A 92 -14.72 5.59 10.41
C GLU A 92 -15.16 5.25 8.99
N LEU A 93 -14.36 5.57 7.99
CA LEU A 93 -14.58 5.13 6.61
C LEU A 93 -14.67 3.60 6.54
N CYS A 94 -13.72 2.90 7.15
CA CYS A 94 -13.72 1.43 7.20
C CYS A 94 -14.99 0.88 7.89
N ARG A 95 -15.44 1.49 8.99
CA ARG A 95 -16.71 1.07 9.64
C ARG A 95 -17.91 1.22 8.71
N ARG A 96 -17.98 2.30 7.94
CA ARG A 96 -19.06 2.53 6.97
C ARG A 96 -19.03 1.50 5.84
N ILE A 97 -17.84 1.19 5.31
CA ILE A 97 -17.64 0.16 4.28
C ILE A 97 -18.01 -1.23 4.83
N LYS A 98 -17.55 -1.58 6.04
CA LYS A 98 -17.90 -2.86 6.70
C LYS A 98 -19.40 -3.02 6.91
N LYS A 99 -20.13 -1.95 7.22
CA LYS A 99 -21.62 -1.99 7.35
C LYS A 99 -22.32 -2.36 6.03
N LEU A 100 -21.69 -2.17 4.88
CA LEU A 100 -22.19 -2.61 3.58
C LEU A 100 -21.83 -4.07 3.26
N GLY A 101 -21.08 -4.76 4.15
CA GLY A 101 -20.73 -6.17 4.00
C GLY A 101 -19.41 -6.43 3.24
N TYR A 102 -18.64 -5.41 2.88
CA TYR A 102 -17.41 -5.58 2.14
C TYR A 102 -16.24 -6.05 3.02
N LEU A 103 -15.35 -6.84 2.42
CA LEU A 103 -13.99 -7.03 2.91
C LEU A 103 -13.15 -5.79 2.57
N ILE A 104 -12.19 -5.45 3.44
CA ILE A 104 -11.32 -4.29 3.23
C ILE A 104 -9.86 -4.71 3.18
N LYS A 105 -9.18 -4.29 2.11
CA LYS A 105 -7.73 -4.38 1.97
C LYS A 105 -7.13 -2.98 2.06
N VAL A 106 -6.02 -2.88 2.77
CA VAL A 106 -5.22 -1.64 2.86
C VAL A 106 -3.87 -1.84 2.19
N ASP A 107 -3.57 -1.00 1.22
CA ASP A 107 -2.23 -0.86 0.63
C ASP A 107 -1.49 0.25 1.39
N THR A 108 -0.32 -0.05 1.96
CA THR A 108 0.42 0.90 2.80
C THR A 108 1.93 0.74 2.70
N ASN A 109 2.66 1.82 2.89
CA ASN A 109 4.12 1.80 3.04
C ASN A 109 4.57 1.46 4.49
N GLY A 110 3.64 1.16 5.37
CA GLY A 110 3.90 0.76 6.76
C GLY A 110 4.41 1.87 7.67
N SER A 111 4.39 3.14 7.25
CA SER A 111 4.95 4.26 8.03
C SER A 111 4.04 4.78 9.15
N ASN A 112 2.80 4.28 9.27
CA ASN A 112 1.83 4.74 10.26
C ASN A 112 1.32 3.58 11.13
N PRO A 113 2.18 2.98 11.98
CA PRO A 113 1.81 1.83 12.82
C PRO A 113 0.65 2.11 13.76
N HIS A 114 0.51 3.34 14.25
CA HIS A 114 -0.61 3.73 15.13
C HIS A 114 -1.97 3.60 14.43
N VAL A 115 -2.07 4.02 13.16
CA VAL A 115 -3.32 3.86 12.38
C VAL A 115 -3.62 2.39 12.14
N LEU A 116 -2.60 1.60 11.74
CA LEU A 116 -2.78 0.16 11.58
C LEU A 116 -3.22 -0.52 12.88
N LYS A 117 -2.64 -0.12 14.03
CA LYS A 117 -3.02 -0.63 15.35
C LYS A 117 -4.51 -0.40 15.63
N ASP A 118 -5.03 0.80 15.35
CA ASP A 118 -6.44 1.12 15.56
C ASP A 118 -7.34 0.30 14.63
N LEU A 119 -6.99 0.19 13.34
CA LEU A 119 -7.74 -0.61 12.37
C LEU A 119 -7.79 -2.11 12.76
N LEU A 120 -6.67 -2.65 13.23
CA LEU A 120 -6.56 -4.05 13.68
C LEU A 120 -7.34 -4.30 14.97
N ARG A 121 -7.18 -3.42 15.97
CA ARG A 121 -7.91 -3.53 17.26
C ARG A 121 -9.42 -3.58 17.06
N ASP A 122 -9.93 -2.75 16.16
CA ASP A 122 -11.37 -2.61 15.92
C ASP A 122 -11.89 -3.60 14.85
N GLY A 123 -11.05 -4.51 14.32
CA GLY A 123 -11.43 -5.51 13.31
C GLY A 123 -11.93 -4.91 12.00
N LEU A 124 -11.39 -3.76 11.58
CA LEU A 124 -11.90 -2.96 10.48
C LEU A 124 -11.31 -3.35 9.11
N ILE A 125 -10.26 -4.15 9.08
CA ILE A 125 -9.59 -4.56 7.84
C ILE A 125 -9.40 -6.07 7.80
N ASP A 126 -9.35 -6.63 6.59
CA ASP A 126 -9.30 -8.08 6.36
C ASP A 126 -8.02 -8.52 5.65
N TYR A 127 -7.29 -7.60 5.04
CA TYR A 127 -6.02 -7.87 4.36
C TYR A 127 -5.13 -6.62 4.32
N VAL A 128 -3.81 -6.80 4.37
CA VAL A 128 -2.85 -5.72 4.18
C VAL A 128 -1.80 -6.11 3.15
N ALA A 129 -1.53 -5.22 2.18
CA ALA A 129 -0.34 -5.29 1.36
C ALA A 129 0.61 -4.18 1.82
N MET A 130 1.73 -4.59 2.43
CA MET A 130 2.70 -3.66 3.00
C MET A 130 3.94 -3.56 2.14
N ASP A 131 4.28 -2.34 1.74
CA ASP A 131 5.39 -2.06 0.86
C ASP A 131 6.70 -1.85 1.65
N HIS A 132 7.64 -2.78 1.54
CA HIS A 132 9.02 -2.60 1.97
C HIS A 132 9.78 -1.83 0.89
N LYS A 133 10.05 -0.57 1.13
CA LYS A 133 10.46 0.36 0.07
C LYS A 133 11.97 0.40 -0.21
N MET A 134 12.79 0.16 0.81
CA MET A 134 14.25 0.23 0.77
C MET A 134 14.86 -0.60 1.90
N PRO A 135 16.12 -1.09 1.78
CA PRO A 135 16.86 -1.66 2.90
C PRO A 135 16.96 -0.66 4.06
N ALA A 136 17.00 -1.15 5.30
CA ALA A 136 17.08 -0.32 6.52
C ALA A 136 18.16 0.75 6.43
N ARG A 137 19.37 0.38 6.00
CA ARG A 137 20.52 1.28 5.83
C ARG A 137 20.31 2.44 4.87
N ARG A 138 19.30 2.37 4.00
CA ARG A 138 19.00 3.37 2.95
C ARG A 138 17.60 3.97 3.08
N SER A 139 16.79 3.54 4.04
CA SER A 139 15.37 3.95 4.19
C SER A 139 15.20 5.46 4.39
N TRP A 140 16.20 6.14 4.97
CA TRP A 140 16.24 7.59 5.13
C TRP A 140 16.16 8.37 3.81
N LYS A 141 16.58 7.75 2.69
CA LYS A 141 16.51 8.40 1.36
C LYS A 141 15.08 8.72 0.92
N LEU A 142 14.11 7.98 1.39
CA LEU A 142 12.69 8.18 1.06
C LEU A 142 11.95 9.06 2.07
N ALA A 143 12.33 8.96 3.33
CA ALA A 143 11.67 9.66 4.44
C ALA A 143 12.33 10.99 4.82
N GLY A 144 13.45 11.35 4.17
CA GLY A 144 14.26 12.53 4.52
C GLY A 144 15.18 12.30 5.73
N ARG A 145 15.98 13.34 6.06
CA ARG A 145 16.92 13.28 7.17
C ARG A 145 16.18 13.10 8.51
N GLY A 146 16.64 12.16 9.32
CA GLY A 146 15.99 11.81 10.61
C GLY A 146 14.79 10.88 10.45
N GLY A 147 14.56 10.34 9.24
CA GLY A 147 13.45 9.43 8.97
C GLY A 147 13.63 8.08 9.66
N THR A 148 12.57 7.64 10.32
CA THR A 148 12.43 6.37 11.04
C THR A 148 11.56 5.40 10.21
N LEU A 149 11.70 5.41 8.87
CA LEU A 149 10.82 4.64 7.99
C LEU A 149 10.91 3.13 8.27
N PHE A 150 12.14 2.61 8.43
CA PHE A 150 12.33 1.19 8.68
C PHE A 150 11.84 0.77 10.07
N GLU A 151 12.05 1.60 11.10
CA GLU A 151 11.54 1.36 12.44
C GLU A 151 10.01 1.30 12.46
N ARG A 152 9.35 2.23 11.78
CA ARG A 152 7.89 2.25 11.66
C ARG A 152 7.36 1.07 10.85
N PHE A 153 8.02 0.73 9.73
CA PHE A 153 7.72 -0.47 8.96
C PHE A 153 7.84 -1.73 9.86
N SER A 154 8.92 -1.83 10.64
CA SER A 154 9.16 -2.95 11.56
C SER A 154 8.07 -3.05 12.64
N GLU A 155 7.63 -1.92 13.20
CA GLU A 155 6.51 -1.86 14.14
C GLU A 155 5.21 -2.31 13.49
N SER A 156 4.90 -1.81 12.30
CA SER A 156 3.73 -2.22 11.52
C SER A 156 3.72 -3.72 11.23
N LEU A 157 4.86 -4.29 10.86
CA LEU A 157 5.00 -5.72 10.62
C LEU A 157 4.72 -6.55 11.88
N LYS A 158 5.26 -6.12 13.03
CA LYS A 158 4.99 -6.79 14.33
C LYS A 158 3.51 -6.75 14.69
N LEU A 159 2.82 -5.63 14.44
CA LEU A 159 1.38 -5.50 14.68
C LEU A 159 0.57 -6.46 13.80
N LEU A 160 0.87 -6.51 12.48
CA LEU A 160 0.18 -7.41 11.56
C LEU A 160 0.35 -8.88 11.94
N LYS A 161 1.56 -9.29 12.31
CA LYS A 161 1.83 -10.65 12.80
C LYS A 161 1.06 -10.97 14.08
N ALA A 162 1.07 -10.07 15.04
CA ALA A 162 0.37 -10.27 16.32
C ALA A 162 -1.16 -10.38 16.14
N ALA A 163 -1.72 -9.67 15.16
CA ALA A 163 -3.14 -9.70 14.85
C ALA A 163 -3.59 -10.97 14.12
N GLY A 164 -2.65 -11.75 13.53
CA GLY A 164 -3.00 -12.95 12.75
C GLY A 164 -3.76 -12.64 11.45
N LEU A 165 -3.80 -11.38 11.03
CA LEU A 165 -4.44 -10.96 9.81
C LEU A 165 -3.65 -11.44 8.58
N PRO A 166 -4.30 -11.93 7.51
CA PRO A 166 -3.63 -12.18 6.25
C PRO A 166 -2.99 -10.91 5.69
N PHE A 167 -1.70 -10.99 5.36
CA PHE A 167 -0.99 -9.88 4.75
C PHE A 167 0.15 -10.36 3.85
N GLU A 168 0.60 -9.48 2.96
CA GLU A 168 1.79 -9.68 2.13
C GLU A 168 2.78 -8.54 2.31
N ILE A 169 4.07 -8.85 2.11
CA ILE A 169 5.13 -7.86 1.93
C ILE A 169 5.50 -7.84 0.45
N ARG A 170 5.63 -6.64 -0.09
CA ARG A 170 6.01 -6.43 -1.48
C ARG A 170 7.02 -5.29 -1.64
N THR A 171 7.82 -5.36 -2.68
CA THR A 171 8.80 -4.32 -3.05
C THR A 171 8.72 -4.04 -4.53
N THR A 172 8.56 -2.78 -4.91
CA THR A 172 8.76 -2.36 -6.30
C THR A 172 10.25 -2.27 -6.58
N VAL A 173 10.72 -3.04 -7.57
CA VAL A 173 12.14 -3.15 -7.91
C VAL A 173 12.45 -2.49 -9.25
N HIS A 174 13.53 -1.69 -9.25
CA HIS A 174 14.14 -1.11 -10.45
C HIS A 174 15.66 -1.23 -10.34
N PRO A 175 16.36 -1.79 -11.36
CA PRO A 175 17.78 -2.12 -11.24
C PRO A 175 18.72 -0.92 -10.98
N ALA A 176 18.28 0.30 -11.29
CA ALA A 176 19.02 1.52 -10.95
C ALA A 176 18.87 1.94 -9.47
N LEU A 177 17.93 1.36 -8.73
CA LEU A 177 17.65 1.71 -7.34
C LEU A 177 18.02 0.60 -6.36
N LEU A 178 17.71 -0.64 -6.72
CA LEU A 178 17.94 -1.84 -5.91
C LEU A 178 18.62 -2.89 -6.78
N ASP A 179 19.76 -3.39 -6.34
CA ASP A 179 20.38 -4.57 -6.93
C ASP A 179 19.95 -5.85 -6.19
N GLU A 180 20.46 -7.00 -6.62
CA GLU A 180 20.14 -8.28 -6.02
C GLU A 180 20.59 -8.39 -4.56
N ALA A 181 21.71 -7.74 -4.22
CA ALA A 181 22.22 -7.71 -2.84
C ALA A 181 21.29 -6.88 -1.93
N ASP A 182 20.81 -5.74 -2.40
CA ASP A 182 19.79 -4.93 -1.70
C ASP A 182 18.50 -5.74 -1.48
N ILE A 183 18.04 -6.46 -2.50
CA ILE A 183 16.82 -7.28 -2.42
C ILE A 183 16.99 -8.39 -1.39
N LEU A 184 18.11 -9.12 -1.44
CA LEU A 184 18.42 -10.19 -0.48
C LEU A 184 18.53 -9.68 0.96
N GLU A 185 19.08 -8.47 1.15
CA GLU A 185 19.10 -7.79 2.46
C GLU A 185 17.68 -7.53 2.94
N MET A 186 16.80 -6.94 2.11
CA MET A 186 15.41 -6.64 2.47
C MET A 186 14.60 -7.92 2.80
N VAL A 187 14.83 -9.01 2.06
CA VAL A 187 14.18 -10.29 2.36
C VAL A 187 14.67 -10.87 3.70
N ARG A 188 15.98 -10.72 4.03
CA ARG A 188 16.51 -11.09 5.34
C ARG A 188 15.93 -10.25 6.46
N GLU A 189 15.87 -8.93 6.30
CA GLU A 189 15.24 -8.00 7.25
C GLU A 189 13.79 -8.42 7.57
N ALA A 190 12.99 -8.74 6.54
CA ALA A 190 11.63 -9.21 6.74
C ALA A 190 11.59 -10.55 7.50
N LYS A 191 12.48 -11.49 7.16
CA LYS A 191 12.61 -12.78 7.85
C LYS A 191 13.01 -12.62 9.31
N GLU A 192 13.98 -11.76 9.61
CA GLU A 192 14.45 -11.48 10.97
C GLU A 192 13.35 -10.83 11.83
N LEU A 193 12.51 -10.01 11.24
CA LEU A 193 11.30 -9.48 11.87
C LEU A 193 10.18 -10.55 12.02
N GLY A 194 10.46 -11.78 11.52
CA GLY A 194 9.62 -12.96 11.67
C GLY A 194 8.52 -13.07 10.62
N TYR A 195 8.64 -12.45 9.46
CA TYR A 195 7.79 -12.73 8.32
C TYR A 195 8.09 -14.14 7.78
N SER A 196 7.06 -14.88 7.40
CA SER A 196 7.18 -16.27 6.90
C SER A 196 6.39 -16.51 5.60
N GLY A 197 5.72 -15.47 5.08
CA GLY A 197 5.00 -15.54 3.82
C GLY A 197 5.91 -15.39 2.60
N THR A 198 5.29 -15.41 1.42
CA THR A 198 5.98 -15.09 0.17
C THR A 198 6.30 -13.59 0.10
N TYR A 199 7.56 -13.26 -0.17
CA TYR A 199 8.01 -11.90 -0.39
C TYR A 199 7.85 -11.53 -1.86
N TYR A 200 7.00 -10.55 -2.19
CA TYR A 200 6.68 -10.21 -3.57
C TYR A 200 7.58 -9.12 -4.12
N LEU A 201 8.27 -9.41 -5.23
CA LEU A 201 8.97 -8.43 -6.04
C LEU A 201 8.06 -7.98 -7.18
N GLN A 202 7.77 -6.69 -7.25
CA GLN A 202 6.99 -6.07 -8.33
C GLN A 202 7.95 -5.33 -9.25
N PHE A 203 8.13 -5.84 -10.47
CA PHE A 203 8.98 -5.14 -11.44
C PHE A 203 8.37 -3.80 -11.80
N PHE A 204 9.22 -2.77 -11.87
CA PHE A 204 8.84 -1.41 -12.22
C PHE A 204 7.99 -1.37 -13.49
N PHE A 205 6.88 -0.69 -13.41
CA PHE A 205 6.02 -0.45 -14.54
C PHE A 205 6.37 0.92 -15.16
N GLN A 206 6.78 0.90 -16.43
CA GLN A 206 7.13 2.13 -17.14
C GLN A 206 5.88 2.94 -17.44
N THR A 207 5.87 4.17 -16.98
CA THR A 207 4.86 5.18 -17.31
C THR A 207 5.54 6.39 -17.92
N GLU A 208 4.75 7.31 -18.48
CA GLU A 208 5.25 8.54 -19.07
C GLU A 208 5.98 9.42 -18.03
N HIS A 209 5.44 9.48 -16.81
CA HIS A 209 6.00 10.27 -15.71
C HIS A 209 6.13 9.45 -14.44
N THR A 210 7.25 9.65 -13.72
CA THR A 210 7.45 9.18 -12.34
C THR A 210 8.04 10.33 -11.54
N ILE A 211 7.94 10.28 -10.20
CA ILE A 211 8.51 11.34 -9.34
C ILE A 211 10.01 11.57 -9.63
N GLY A 212 10.77 10.51 -9.90
CA GLY A 212 12.21 10.59 -10.17
C GLY A 212 12.58 10.60 -11.66
N ASN A 213 11.62 10.78 -12.57
CA ASN A 213 11.83 10.69 -14.02
C ASN A 213 12.61 9.43 -14.41
N MET A 214 12.19 8.29 -13.85
CA MET A 214 12.87 7.01 -14.04
C MET A 214 12.85 6.58 -15.50
N ARG A 215 14.01 6.19 -16.01
CA ARG A 215 14.16 5.61 -17.36
C ARG A 215 13.79 4.14 -17.34
N PRO A 216 13.47 3.54 -18.51
CA PRO A 216 13.29 2.10 -18.59
C PRO A 216 14.49 1.33 -18.02
N PRO A 217 14.26 0.20 -17.35
CA PRO A 217 15.35 -0.63 -16.85
C PRO A 217 16.27 -1.11 -17.98
N THR A 218 17.58 -0.95 -17.79
CA THR A 218 18.61 -1.33 -18.80
C THR A 218 19.16 -2.73 -18.59
N ARG A 219 18.87 -3.37 -17.44
CA ARG A 219 19.26 -4.75 -17.15
C ARG A 219 18.11 -5.51 -16.50
N ARG A 220 18.21 -6.83 -16.53
CA ARG A 220 17.30 -7.76 -15.82
C ARG A 220 17.90 -8.16 -14.48
N TYR A 221 17.07 -8.66 -13.59
CA TYR A 221 17.51 -9.28 -12.34
C TYR A 221 17.89 -10.75 -12.58
N ASP A 222 18.91 -11.23 -11.88
CA ASP A 222 19.20 -12.65 -11.79
C ASP A 222 18.26 -13.33 -10.79
N ARG A 223 17.13 -13.83 -11.30
CA ARG A 223 16.12 -14.52 -10.49
C ARG A 223 16.66 -15.81 -9.87
N SER A 224 17.54 -16.52 -10.57
CA SER A 224 18.14 -17.76 -10.06
C SER A 224 19.00 -17.49 -8.83
N LEU A 225 19.77 -16.39 -8.85
CA LEU A 225 20.54 -15.95 -7.69
C LEU A 225 19.62 -15.57 -6.52
N LEU A 226 18.54 -14.81 -6.79
CA LEU A 226 17.58 -14.42 -5.77
C LEU A 226 16.90 -15.64 -5.14
N ASP A 227 16.36 -16.56 -5.95
CA ASP A 227 15.67 -17.77 -5.48
C ASP A 227 16.60 -18.68 -4.67
N LYS A 228 17.87 -18.78 -5.07
CA LYS A 228 18.88 -19.61 -4.39
C LYS A 228 19.27 -19.09 -3.02
N HIS A 229 19.34 -17.76 -2.83
CA HIS A 229 19.92 -17.15 -1.64
C HIS A 229 18.92 -16.45 -0.73
N ALA A 230 17.67 -16.28 -1.15
CA ALA A 230 16.64 -15.66 -0.32
C ALA A 230 16.21 -16.60 0.82
N PRO A 231 16.09 -16.11 2.05
CA PRO A 231 15.63 -16.92 3.19
C PRO A 231 14.10 -17.11 3.24
N LEU A 232 13.37 -16.52 2.29
CA LEU A 232 11.92 -16.65 2.09
C LEU A 232 11.64 -16.97 0.63
N SER A 233 10.50 -17.58 0.34
CA SER A 233 10.00 -17.72 -1.03
C SER A 233 9.80 -16.34 -1.66
N ILE A 234 10.24 -16.18 -2.91
CA ILE A 234 10.04 -14.94 -3.68
C ILE A 234 8.91 -15.17 -4.70
N GLY A 235 7.95 -14.24 -4.72
CA GLY A 235 6.95 -14.14 -5.76
C GLY A 235 7.29 -13.01 -6.73
N TYR A 236 7.14 -13.23 -8.02
CA TYR A 236 7.48 -12.27 -9.06
C TYR A 236 6.22 -11.74 -9.72
N ARG A 237 6.09 -10.40 -9.84
CA ARG A 237 4.96 -9.73 -10.49
C ARG A 237 5.46 -8.73 -11.52
N ASN A 238 4.82 -8.69 -12.69
CA ASN A 238 5.13 -7.75 -13.78
C ASN A 238 6.55 -7.88 -14.38
N PHE A 239 7.25 -8.98 -14.15
CA PHE A 239 8.56 -9.18 -14.73
C PHE A 239 8.44 -9.38 -16.25
N PRO A 240 9.37 -8.81 -17.06
CA PRO A 240 9.31 -8.90 -18.52
C PRO A 240 9.26 -10.34 -19.06
N GLU A 241 9.91 -11.26 -18.36
CA GLU A 241 9.97 -12.68 -18.70
C GLU A 241 8.62 -13.40 -18.57
N ASP A 242 7.69 -12.83 -17.79
CA ASP A 242 6.37 -13.41 -17.52
C ASP A 242 5.28 -12.79 -18.41
N ARG A 243 5.63 -11.78 -19.24
CA ARG A 243 4.72 -11.16 -20.20
C ARG A 243 4.67 -12.01 -21.48
N GLY A 244 3.62 -12.78 -21.64
CA GLY A 244 3.40 -13.62 -22.82
C GLY A 244 3.22 -15.10 -22.52
N LYS A 245 3.09 -15.47 -21.25
CA LYS A 245 2.66 -16.81 -20.82
C LYS A 245 1.20 -16.84 -20.46
#